data_e2baea52efc03e51034254e36031ec98
#
_entry.id   e2baea52efc03e51034254e36031ec98
#
_cell.length_a   1.000
_cell.length_b   1.000
_cell.length_c   1.000
_cell.angle_alpha   90.00
_cell.angle_beta   90.00
_cell.angle_gamma   90.00
#
_symmetry.space_group_name_H-M   'P 1'
#
loop_
_entity.id
_entity.type
_entity.pdbx_description
1 polymer ?
#
loop_
_entity_poly.entity_id
_entity_poly.type
_entity_poly.pdbx_seq_one_letter_code
_entity_poly.pdbx_strand_id
1 'polypeptide(L)'
;MKKIRVLHACNQLGIGGTEKTIQVFSKYLDRARFEVYACGLKSGGLRVQALEGLGVPVIVQPADLTALVRELKIDIYHIHRAGDSEPGTLPEKQQGWPRIVETNIFEAFDQVQDELIDAHIFVSRFSQDTYLSRNRQRSSVRYEIIYNPVDFDECSGGVKIFGNTIGRRSRSDDQKWHDVCIKSLPKIFRKVPEVKCVIQGATDRVKGKLEQLGLAEKVTLLEPSLDRASFYRQIDIFIHGSRVGETFGCVIAEAMSNGIPVVTLSTPQRGKSNAQAELVEHNVTGLVCRWRWQYAGAVVELLKNHELRETFGRRSREKAREQFEASRLTKELERLYGAVLDTSRG
;
A
#
# COMPACT_ATOMS: atom_id res chain seq x y z
N MET A 1 -32.08 2.96 10.89
CA MET A 1 -31.85 2.09 9.72
C MET A 1 -31.01 0.88 10.16
N LYS A 2 -31.22 -0.29 9.58
CA LYS A 2 -30.35 -1.46 9.81
C LYS A 2 -28.95 -1.13 9.23
N LYS A 3 -27.88 -1.40 10.00
CA LYS A 3 -26.51 -1.20 9.51
C LYS A 3 -26.14 -2.23 8.44
N ILE A 4 -25.33 -1.80 7.48
CA ILE A 4 -24.73 -2.67 6.47
C ILE A 4 -23.55 -3.42 7.14
N ARG A 5 -23.54 -4.75 7.07
CA ARG A 5 -22.50 -5.59 7.65
C ARG A 5 -21.43 -5.88 6.61
N VAL A 6 -20.21 -5.45 6.90
CA VAL A 6 -19.05 -5.60 6.00
C VAL A 6 -18.00 -6.49 6.66
N LEU A 7 -17.58 -7.53 5.96
CA LEU A 7 -16.46 -8.37 6.36
C LEU A 7 -15.26 -8.11 5.42
N HIS A 8 -14.25 -7.42 5.93
CA HIS A 8 -12.97 -7.32 5.24
C HIS A 8 -12.14 -8.59 5.46
N ALA A 9 -11.71 -9.23 4.39
CA ALA A 9 -10.94 -10.47 4.42
C ALA A 9 -9.63 -10.37 3.65
N CYS A 10 -8.60 -11.02 4.16
CA CYS A 10 -7.32 -11.26 3.46
C CYS A 10 -6.67 -12.53 4.01
N ASN A 11 -5.63 -13.02 3.35
CA ASN A 11 -4.98 -14.27 3.77
C ASN A 11 -4.41 -14.22 5.18
N GLN A 12 -3.79 -13.09 5.57
CA GLN A 12 -3.16 -12.94 6.88
C GLN A 12 -3.31 -11.49 7.40
N LEU A 13 -3.33 -11.30 8.71
CA LEU A 13 -3.39 -9.99 9.35
C LEU A 13 -2.01 -9.56 9.90
N GLY A 14 -1.01 -9.55 9.03
CA GLY A 14 0.39 -9.24 9.34
C GLY A 14 0.77 -7.76 9.23
N ILE A 15 2.04 -7.48 8.85
CA ILE A 15 2.61 -6.11 8.78
C ILE A 15 2.43 -5.46 7.40
N GLY A 16 1.94 -6.14 6.39
CA GLY A 16 1.86 -5.69 5.00
C GLY A 16 1.00 -4.45 4.76
N GLY A 17 1.03 -3.99 3.51
CA GLY A 17 0.22 -2.86 3.04
C GLY A 17 -1.26 -3.18 2.96
N THR A 18 -1.61 -4.37 2.50
CA THR A 18 -2.98 -4.87 2.38
C THR A 18 -3.70 -4.85 3.72
N GLU A 19 -3.06 -5.42 4.73
CA GLU A 19 -3.60 -5.52 6.09
C GLU A 19 -3.72 -4.13 6.74
N LYS A 20 -2.79 -3.20 6.40
CA LYS A 20 -2.93 -1.79 6.81
C LYS A 20 -4.12 -1.12 6.14
N THR A 21 -4.37 -1.39 4.87
CA THR A 21 -5.54 -0.88 4.14
C THR A 21 -6.84 -1.31 4.83
N ILE A 22 -6.96 -2.59 5.20
CA ILE A 22 -8.10 -3.10 5.98
C ILE A 22 -8.25 -2.34 7.30
N GLN A 23 -7.18 -2.18 8.07
CA GLN A 23 -7.22 -1.45 9.34
C GLN A 23 -7.69 -0.01 9.15
N VAL A 24 -7.16 0.70 8.13
CA VAL A 24 -7.51 2.11 7.90
C VAL A 24 -8.96 2.24 7.44
N PHE A 25 -9.42 1.46 6.47
CA PHE A 25 -10.83 1.48 6.09
C PHE A 25 -11.74 1.12 7.27
N SER A 26 -11.39 0.10 8.06
CA SER A 26 -12.12 -0.26 9.28
C SER A 26 -12.17 0.86 10.32
N LYS A 27 -11.15 1.70 10.43
CA LYS A 27 -11.13 2.88 11.32
C LYS A 27 -12.09 3.98 10.86
N TYR A 28 -12.15 4.25 9.54
CA TYR A 28 -12.81 5.42 8.97
C TYR A 28 -14.22 5.17 8.43
N LEU A 29 -14.66 3.91 8.24
CA LEU A 29 -16.04 3.59 7.86
C LEU A 29 -17.04 4.14 8.89
N ASP A 30 -18.08 4.80 8.42
CA ASP A 30 -19.13 5.41 9.26
C ASP A 30 -19.85 4.34 10.10
N ARG A 31 -19.56 4.30 11.39
CA ARG A 31 -20.13 3.34 12.35
C ARG A 31 -21.63 3.50 12.59
N ALA A 32 -22.22 4.61 12.20
CA ALA A 32 -23.68 4.77 12.21
C ALA A 32 -24.35 3.95 11.09
N ARG A 33 -23.65 3.78 9.96
CA ARG A 33 -24.13 3.08 8.75
C ARG A 33 -23.59 1.66 8.60
N PHE A 34 -22.38 1.42 9.06
CA PHE A 34 -21.65 0.16 8.85
C PHE A 34 -21.30 -0.55 10.16
N GLU A 35 -21.47 -1.85 10.15
CA GLU A 35 -20.96 -2.80 11.15
C GLU A 35 -19.82 -3.59 10.51
N VAL A 36 -18.59 -3.39 11.00
CA VAL A 36 -17.38 -3.85 10.33
C VAL A 36 -16.75 -5.01 11.09
N TYR A 37 -16.39 -6.04 10.34
CA TYR A 37 -15.67 -7.23 10.78
C TYR A 37 -14.37 -7.38 9.97
N ALA A 38 -13.38 -8.09 10.52
CA ALA A 38 -12.16 -8.42 9.80
C ALA A 38 -11.86 -9.92 9.90
N CYS A 39 -11.30 -10.49 8.82
CA CYS A 39 -10.96 -11.91 8.76
C CYS A 39 -9.57 -12.14 8.19
N GLY A 40 -8.73 -12.88 8.94
CA GLY A 40 -7.52 -13.50 8.46
C GLY A 40 -7.79 -14.94 8.03
N LEU A 41 -7.97 -15.19 6.73
CA LEU A 41 -8.42 -16.49 6.21
C LEU A 41 -7.46 -17.63 6.54
N LYS A 42 -6.14 -17.38 6.46
CA LYS A 42 -5.09 -18.40 6.69
C LYS A 42 -4.34 -18.20 8.01
N SER A 43 -4.22 -16.95 8.48
CA SER A 43 -3.55 -16.67 9.75
C SER A 43 -3.92 -15.29 10.30
N GLY A 44 -3.74 -15.13 11.61
CA GLY A 44 -3.72 -13.83 12.27
C GLY A 44 -2.41 -13.09 12.05
N GLY A 45 -2.00 -12.31 13.06
CA GLY A 45 -0.75 -11.55 13.06
C GLY A 45 -0.86 -10.28 13.93
N LEU A 46 0.17 -9.46 13.89
CA LEU A 46 0.28 -8.25 14.73
C LEU A 46 -0.88 -7.25 14.54
N ARG A 47 -1.59 -7.33 13.43
CA ARG A 47 -2.69 -6.41 13.13
C ARG A 47 -4.01 -6.80 13.79
N VAL A 48 -4.14 -8.02 14.30
CA VAL A 48 -5.32 -8.46 15.05
C VAL A 48 -5.61 -7.51 16.21
N GLN A 49 -4.62 -7.33 17.10
CA GLN A 49 -4.77 -6.43 18.26
C GLN A 49 -5.09 -4.98 17.85
N ALA A 50 -4.49 -4.50 16.74
CA ALA A 50 -4.76 -3.15 16.26
C ALA A 50 -6.21 -2.97 15.75
N LEU A 51 -6.80 -4.00 15.14
CA LEU A 51 -8.20 -4.01 14.70
C LEU A 51 -9.15 -4.13 15.89
N GLU A 52 -8.87 -5.04 16.81
CA GLU A 52 -9.65 -5.21 18.06
C GLU A 52 -9.65 -3.92 18.89
N GLY A 53 -8.51 -3.22 18.97
CA GLY A 53 -8.39 -1.91 19.61
C GLY A 53 -9.25 -0.81 18.96
N LEU A 54 -9.66 -0.99 17.70
CA LEU A 54 -10.64 -0.13 17.02
C LEU A 54 -12.10 -0.58 17.23
N GLY A 55 -12.35 -1.60 18.05
CA GLY A 55 -13.66 -2.20 18.25
C GLY A 55 -14.16 -2.99 17.03
N VAL A 56 -13.25 -3.52 16.21
CA VAL A 56 -13.57 -4.39 15.06
C VAL A 56 -13.42 -5.84 15.51
N PRO A 57 -14.50 -6.65 15.49
CA PRO A 57 -14.39 -8.09 15.74
C PRO A 57 -13.50 -8.74 14.69
N VAL A 58 -12.54 -9.55 15.12
CA VAL A 58 -11.57 -10.22 14.26
C VAL A 58 -11.77 -11.73 14.30
N ILE A 59 -11.87 -12.34 13.14
CA ILE A 59 -11.95 -13.78 12.96
C ILE A 59 -10.65 -14.28 12.32
N VAL A 60 -10.09 -15.36 12.82
CA VAL A 60 -8.88 -15.96 12.25
C VAL A 60 -9.13 -17.41 11.93
N GLN A 61 -8.80 -17.81 10.70
CA GLN A 61 -8.91 -19.19 10.21
C GLN A 61 -10.32 -19.79 10.43
N PRO A 62 -11.39 -19.19 9.85
CA PRO A 62 -12.72 -19.76 9.98
C PRO A 62 -12.75 -21.19 9.38
N ALA A 63 -13.37 -22.12 10.10
CA ALA A 63 -13.49 -23.49 9.63
C ALA A 63 -14.37 -23.59 8.35
N ASP A 64 -15.39 -22.74 8.27
CA ASP A 64 -16.27 -22.60 7.10
C ASP A 64 -16.58 -21.10 6.88
N LEU A 65 -16.03 -20.55 5.82
CA LEU A 65 -16.22 -19.14 5.46
C LEU A 65 -17.67 -18.85 5.07
N THR A 66 -18.34 -19.78 4.38
CA THR A 66 -19.73 -19.59 3.95
C THR A 66 -20.68 -19.60 5.15
N ALA A 67 -20.46 -20.52 6.10
CA ALA A 67 -21.23 -20.55 7.34
C ALA A 67 -21.01 -19.28 8.17
N LEU A 68 -19.78 -18.81 8.31
CA LEU A 68 -19.43 -17.55 9.00
C LEU A 68 -20.18 -16.35 8.39
N VAL A 69 -20.13 -16.21 7.07
CA VAL A 69 -20.80 -15.10 6.35
C VAL A 69 -22.32 -15.14 6.58
N ARG A 70 -22.92 -16.32 6.62
CA ARG A 70 -24.36 -16.50 6.91
C ARG A 70 -24.70 -16.18 8.36
N GLU A 71 -23.93 -16.68 9.32
CA GLU A 71 -24.13 -16.46 10.76
C GLU A 71 -24.06 -14.97 11.10
N LEU A 72 -23.02 -14.28 10.61
CA LEU A 72 -22.83 -12.84 10.80
C LEU A 72 -23.80 -12.01 9.94
N LYS A 73 -24.54 -12.62 9.01
CA LYS A 73 -25.44 -11.92 8.06
C LYS A 73 -24.71 -10.80 7.32
N ILE A 74 -23.54 -11.12 6.77
CA ILE A 74 -22.67 -10.16 6.06
C ILE A 74 -23.35 -9.70 4.77
N ASP A 75 -23.61 -8.42 4.63
CA ASP A 75 -24.19 -7.85 3.41
C ASP A 75 -23.11 -7.71 2.31
N ILE A 76 -21.87 -7.33 2.69
CA ILE A 76 -20.73 -7.17 1.79
C ILE A 76 -19.54 -7.98 2.31
N TYR A 77 -19.08 -8.92 1.51
CA TYR A 77 -17.80 -9.59 1.69
C TYR A 77 -16.75 -8.88 0.83
N HIS A 78 -15.80 -8.21 1.47
CA HIS A 78 -14.74 -7.48 0.79
C HIS A 78 -13.40 -8.19 0.94
N ILE A 79 -12.99 -8.93 -0.11
CA ILE A 79 -11.72 -9.64 -0.16
C ILE A 79 -10.59 -8.74 -0.69
N HIS A 80 -9.44 -8.78 -0.04
CA HIS A 80 -8.20 -8.15 -0.47
C HIS A 80 -7.20 -9.24 -0.83
N ARG A 81 -7.00 -9.50 -2.13
CA ARG A 81 -6.15 -10.60 -2.62
C ARG A 81 -5.38 -10.22 -3.89
N ALA A 82 -4.55 -11.14 -4.37
CA ALA A 82 -3.76 -10.94 -5.58
C ALA A 82 -4.62 -10.77 -6.85
N GLY A 83 -5.80 -11.39 -6.86
CA GLY A 83 -6.75 -11.39 -7.96
C GLY A 83 -6.78 -12.71 -8.74
N ASP A 84 -5.85 -13.63 -8.50
CA ASP A 84 -5.86 -14.98 -9.05
C ASP A 84 -6.80 -15.91 -8.27
N SER A 85 -7.09 -17.07 -8.87
CA SER A 85 -7.93 -18.08 -8.25
C SER A 85 -7.25 -18.68 -7.02
N GLU A 86 -7.91 -18.55 -5.89
CA GLU A 86 -7.43 -19.05 -4.61
C GLU A 86 -8.59 -19.76 -3.88
N PRO A 87 -8.64 -21.11 -3.90
CA PRO A 87 -9.72 -21.88 -3.30
C PRO A 87 -9.95 -21.54 -1.82
N GLY A 88 -11.22 -21.44 -1.44
CA GLY A 88 -11.62 -21.17 -0.05
C GLY A 88 -11.52 -19.69 0.36
N THR A 89 -11.19 -18.76 -0.56
CA THR A 89 -11.14 -17.33 -0.25
C THR A 89 -12.44 -16.58 -0.54
N LEU A 90 -13.36 -17.16 -1.28
CA LEU A 90 -14.70 -16.61 -1.54
C LEU A 90 -15.77 -17.48 -0.91
N PRO A 91 -16.81 -16.89 -0.28
CA PRO A 91 -17.98 -17.62 0.18
C PRO A 91 -18.88 -18.00 -1.00
N GLU A 92 -19.68 -19.04 -0.82
CA GLU A 92 -20.75 -19.36 -1.77
C GLU A 92 -21.81 -18.25 -1.82
N LYS A 93 -22.23 -17.87 -3.02
CA LYS A 93 -23.36 -16.97 -3.23
C LYS A 93 -24.68 -17.74 -3.30
N GLN A 94 -25.69 -17.20 -2.63
CA GLN A 94 -27.08 -17.67 -2.77
C GLN A 94 -27.99 -16.50 -3.14
N GLN A 95 -28.68 -16.59 -4.27
CA GLN A 95 -29.60 -15.54 -4.76
C GLN A 95 -28.93 -14.13 -4.79
N GLY A 96 -27.65 -14.05 -5.20
CA GLY A 96 -26.90 -12.81 -5.29
C GLY A 96 -26.37 -12.25 -3.95
N TRP A 97 -26.46 -12.99 -2.85
CA TRP A 97 -25.97 -12.61 -1.53
C TRP A 97 -24.85 -13.56 -1.04
N PRO A 98 -23.81 -13.08 -0.32
CA PRO A 98 -23.45 -11.69 -0.08
C PRO A 98 -22.99 -11.01 -1.37
N ARG A 99 -22.94 -9.67 -1.38
CA ARG A 99 -22.21 -8.96 -2.43
C ARG A 99 -20.73 -9.13 -2.20
N ILE A 100 -20.00 -9.44 -3.27
CA ILE A 100 -18.56 -9.67 -3.20
C ILE A 100 -17.83 -8.54 -3.88
N VAL A 101 -17.03 -7.80 -3.11
CA VAL A 101 -16.12 -6.76 -3.58
C VAL A 101 -14.70 -7.29 -3.48
N GLU A 102 -13.90 -7.14 -4.52
CA GLU A 102 -12.50 -7.53 -4.53
C GLU A 102 -11.61 -6.30 -4.64
N THR A 103 -10.69 -6.09 -3.69
CA THR A 103 -9.49 -5.29 -3.96
C THR A 103 -8.45 -6.17 -4.62
N ASN A 104 -8.28 -6.00 -5.94
CA ASN A 104 -7.31 -6.71 -6.76
C ASN A 104 -5.94 -6.03 -6.65
N ILE A 105 -4.98 -6.69 -6.00
CA ILE A 105 -3.70 -6.08 -5.61
C ILE A 105 -2.64 -6.24 -6.68
N PHE A 106 -2.67 -7.33 -7.49
CA PHE A 106 -1.57 -7.68 -8.42
C PHE A 106 -2.02 -7.87 -9.87
N GLU A 107 -3.12 -7.26 -10.28
CA GLU A 107 -3.67 -7.28 -11.65
C GLU A 107 -3.90 -8.71 -12.20
N ALA A 108 -4.02 -9.70 -11.31
CA ALA A 108 -4.33 -11.06 -11.69
C ALA A 108 -5.82 -11.25 -11.97
N PHE A 109 -6.18 -12.30 -12.68
CA PHE A 109 -7.56 -12.62 -13.06
C PHE A 109 -7.96 -14.01 -12.53
N ASP A 110 -9.05 -14.07 -11.81
CA ASP A 110 -9.61 -15.32 -11.31
C ASP A 110 -10.41 -16.03 -12.41
N GLN A 111 -9.79 -16.98 -13.09
CA GLN A 111 -10.41 -17.73 -14.17
C GLN A 111 -11.57 -18.64 -13.70
N VAL A 112 -11.67 -18.90 -12.39
CA VAL A 112 -12.64 -19.87 -11.83
C VAL A 112 -13.82 -19.17 -11.18
N GLN A 113 -13.57 -18.10 -10.44
CA GLN A 113 -14.57 -17.49 -9.55
C GLN A 113 -14.84 -16.00 -9.84
N ASP A 114 -14.27 -15.43 -10.93
CA ASP A 114 -14.50 -14.02 -11.28
C ASP A 114 -15.99 -13.68 -11.41
N GLU A 115 -16.81 -14.63 -11.87
CA GLU A 115 -18.26 -14.45 -11.99
C GLU A 115 -18.98 -14.13 -10.67
N LEU A 116 -18.39 -14.50 -9.54
CA LEU A 116 -18.92 -14.19 -8.21
C LEU A 116 -18.67 -12.74 -7.78
N ILE A 117 -17.74 -12.03 -8.42
CA ILE A 117 -17.34 -10.68 -8.03
C ILE A 117 -18.34 -9.65 -8.57
N ASP A 118 -18.86 -8.80 -7.70
CA ASP A 118 -19.79 -7.71 -8.05
C ASP A 118 -19.05 -6.38 -8.35
N ALA A 119 -17.87 -6.18 -7.74
CA ALA A 119 -17.03 -5.03 -8.02
C ALA A 119 -15.55 -5.34 -7.82
N HIS A 120 -14.70 -4.86 -8.74
CA HIS A 120 -13.26 -4.83 -8.59
C HIS A 120 -12.79 -3.44 -8.21
N ILE A 121 -11.95 -3.37 -7.20
CA ILE A 121 -11.19 -2.17 -6.79
C ILE A 121 -9.74 -2.39 -7.18
N PHE A 122 -9.18 -1.42 -7.90
CA PHE A 122 -7.76 -1.36 -8.23
C PHE A 122 -7.06 -0.31 -7.39
N VAL A 123 -5.88 -0.65 -6.92
CA VAL A 123 -5.10 0.19 -5.99
C VAL A 123 -4.33 1.32 -6.68
N SER A 124 -4.38 1.38 -8.02
CA SER A 124 -3.78 2.44 -8.85
C SER A 124 -4.41 2.44 -10.24
N ARG A 125 -4.24 3.53 -10.98
CA ARG A 125 -4.58 3.59 -12.42
C ARG A 125 -3.77 2.56 -13.20
N PHE A 126 -2.48 2.46 -12.89
CA PHE A 126 -1.59 1.47 -13.51
C PHE A 126 -2.14 0.04 -13.37
N SER A 127 -2.62 -0.36 -12.18
CA SER A 127 -3.16 -1.71 -11.98
C SER A 127 -4.49 -1.90 -12.69
N GLN A 128 -5.37 -0.90 -12.73
CA GLN A 128 -6.62 -0.96 -13.49
C GLN A 128 -6.35 -1.12 -14.99
N ASP A 129 -5.52 -0.24 -15.57
CA ASP A 129 -5.19 -0.27 -17.01
C ASP A 129 -4.54 -1.60 -17.40
N THR A 130 -3.65 -2.11 -16.53
CA THR A 130 -2.99 -3.41 -16.75
C THR A 130 -4.00 -4.55 -16.75
N TYR A 131 -4.90 -4.59 -15.78
CA TYR A 131 -5.95 -5.61 -15.69
C TYR A 131 -6.89 -5.55 -16.89
N LEU A 132 -7.43 -4.37 -17.21
CA LEU A 132 -8.40 -4.17 -18.28
C LEU A 132 -7.80 -4.38 -19.69
N SER A 133 -6.50 -4.20 -19.85
CA SER A 133 -5.81 -4.50 -21.12
C SER A 133 -5.72 -6.00 -21.44
N ARG A 134 -5.90 -6.85 -20.41
CA ARG A 134 -5.75 -8.31 -20.52
C ARG A 134 -7.06 -9.07 -20.38
N ASN A 135 -8.09 -8.45 -19.79
CA ASN A 135 -9.31 -9.12 -19.39
C ASN A 135 -10.54 -8.39 -19.93
N ARG A 136 -11.56 -9.18 -20.31
CA ARG A 136 -12.84 -8.62 -20.78
C ARG A 136 -13.63 -8.07 -19.61
N GLN A 137 -14.11 -6.85 -19.74
CA GLN A 137 -15.03 -6.27 -18.75
C GLN A 137 -16.42 -6.91 -18.87
N ARG A 138 -17.04 -7.17 -17.73
CA ARG A 138 -18.45 -7.58 -17.61
C ARG A 138 -19.29 -6.34 -17.31
N SER A 139 -20.38 -6.13 -18.06
CA SER A 139 -21.27 -4.96 -17.89
C SER A 139 -21.98 -4.91 -16.54
N SER A 140 -22.14 -6.06 -15.89
CA SER A 140 -22.76 -6.18 -14.56
C SER A 140 -21.79 -5.90 -13.41
N VAL A 141 -20.51 -5.70 -13.67
CA VAL A 141 -19.45 -5.54 -12.67
C VAL A 141 -18.89 -4.12 -12.70
N ARG A 142 -18.63 -3.57 -11.51
CA ARG A 142 -17.96 -2.27 -11.37
C ARG A 142 -16.46 -2.46 -11.32
N TYR A 143 -15.74 -1.53 -11.96
CA TYR A 143 -14.27 -1.50 -12.04
C TYR A 143 -13.79 -0.12 -11.59
N GLU A 144 -13.46 0.02 -10.31
CA GLU A 144 -13.17 1.31 -9.68
C GLU A 144 -11.71 1.42 -9.26
N ILE A 145 -11.17 2.64 -9.28
CA ILE A 145 -9.88 2.92 -8.66
C ILE A 145 -10.14 3.50 -7.27
N ILE A 146 -9.73 2.78 -6.23
CA ILE A 146 -9.67 3.30 -4.87
C ILE A 146 -8.27 3.03 -4.36
N TYR A 147 -7.45 4.07 -4.27
CA TYR A 147 -6.07 3.96 -3.80
C TYR A 147 -6.02 3.41 -2.37
N ASN A 148 -4.88 2.81 -1.99
CA ASN A 148 -4.68 2.43 -0.59
C ASN A 148 -4.66 3.67 0.30
N PRO A 149 -5.50 3.74 1.35
CA PRO A 149 -5.65 4.93 2.18
C PRO A 149 -4.43 5.16 3.08
N VAL A 150 -4.09 6.43 3.27
CA VAL A 150 -3.09 6.88 4.24
C VAL A 150 -3.81 7.58 5.39
N ASP A 151 -3.52 7.12 6.60
CA ASP A 151 -4.00 7.74 7.84
C ASP A 151 -3.12 8.93 8.19
N PHE A 152 -3.59 10.14 7.88
CA PHE A 152 -2.84 11.37 8.12
C PHE A 152 -2.69 11.70 9.61
N ASP A 153 -3.54 11.17 10.49
CA ASP A 153 -3.39 11.34 11.94
C ASP A 153 -2.15 10.60 12.45
N GLU A 154 -1.85 9.43 11.87
CA GLU A 154 -0.62 8.70 12.14
C GLU A 154 0.63 9.37 11.53
N CYS A 155 0.44 10.23 10.54
CA CYS A 155 1.52 10.91 9.79
C CYS A 155 1.77 12.36 10.26
N SER A 156 0.99 12.87 11.21
CA SER A 156 1.04 14.28 11.63
C SER A 156 2.20 14.57 12.58
N GLY A 157 3.42 14.48 12.08
CA GLY A 157 4.67 14.77 12.82
C GLY A 157 5.06 16.25 12.94
N GLY A 158 4.15 17.22 12.67
CA GLY A 158 4.49 18.65 12.68
C GLY A 158 5.20 19.14 11.40
N VAL A 159 5.80 20.34 11.46
CA VAL A 159 6.59 20.90 10.35
C VAL A 159 7.89 20.11 10.23
N LYS A 160 8.19 19.59 9.04
CA LYS A 160 9.41 18.87 8.76
C LYS A 160 10.60 19.85 8.70
N ILE A 161 11.57 19.66 9.58
CA ILE A 161 12.87 20.32 9.49
C ILE A 161 13.81 19.35 8.79
N PHE A 162 14.23 19.71 7.58
CA PHE A 162 15.09 18.86 6.76
C PHE A 162 16.57 18.93 7.22
N GLY A 163 17.13 17.76 7.43
CA GLY A 163 18.57 17.54 7.57
C GLY A 163 19.16 16.87 6.33
N ASN A 164 20.10 15.96 6.51
CA ASN A 164 20.75 15.19 5.45
C ASN A 164 20.62 13.69 5.71
N THR A 165 19.39 13.21 5.94
CA THR A 165 19.14 11.79 6.20
C THR A 165 18.33 11.17 5.05
N ILE A 166 18.90 10.18 4.38
CA ILE A 166 18.16 9.36 3.42
C ILE A 166 17.61 8.13 4.12
N GLY A 167 16.43 7.67 3.69
CA GLY A 167 15.82 6.50 4.29
C GLY A 167 15.19 5.55 3.30
N ARG A 168 15.20 4.26 3.63
CA ARG A 168 14.50 3.21 2.91
C ARG A 168 13.78 2.31 3.88
N ARG A 169 12.49 2.09 3.64
CA ARG A 169 11.67 1.17 4.41
C ARG A 169 10.98 0.17 3.50
N SER A 170 10.94 -1.09 3.92
CA SER A 170 10.12 -2.12 3.29
C SER A 170 9.89 -3.27 4.27
N ARG A 171 9.00 -4.21 3.97
CA ARG A 171 9.01 -5.51 4.61
C ARG A 171 10.29 -6.27 4.19
N SER A 172 10.71 -7.23 5.01
CA SER A 172 11.91 -8.05 4.77
C SER A 172 11.62 -9.13 3.71
N ASP A 173 11.49 -8.68 2.46
CA ASP A 173 11.20 -9.48 1.27
C ASP A 173 12.10 -9.01 0.13
N ASP A 174 12.95 -9.85 -0.38
CA ASP A 174 13.95 -9.53 -1.40
C ASP A 174 13.38 -8.98 -2.71
N GLN A 175 12.13 -9.30 -3.03
CA GLN A 175 11.44 -8.75 -4.21
C GLN A 175 11.20 -7.24 -4.07
N LYS A 176 11.04 -6.77 -2.83
CA LYS A 176 10.85 -5.33 -2.51
C LYS A 176 12.15 -4.55 -2.43
N TRP A 177 13.32 -5.20 -2.57
CA TRP A 177 14.64 -4.57 -2.46
C TRP A 177 15.40 -4.60 -3.79
N HIS A 178 15.25 -3.54 -4.59
CA HIS A 178 16.07 -3.37 -5.78
C HIS A 178 17.47 -2.91 -5.40
N ASP A 179 18.49 -3.52 -6.00
CA ASP A 179 19.91 -3.27 -5.69
C ASP A 179 20.34 -1.82 -5.88
N VAL A 180 19.60 -1.03 -6.68
CA VAL A 180 19.93 0.38 -6.93
C VAL A 180 20.03 1.20 -5.65
N CYS A 181 19.14 0.93 -4.67
CA CYS A 181 19.15 1.65 -3.40
C CYS A 181 20.46 1.46 -2.63
N ILE A 182 21.04 0.26 -2.67
CA ILE A 182 22.27 -0.07 -1.93
C ILE A 182 23.52 0.25 -2.76
N LYS A 183 23.54 -0.13 -4.04
CA LYS A 183 24.68 0.12 -4.93
C LYS A 183 24.93 1.60 -5.22
N SER A 184 23.96 2.47 -4.97
CA SER A 184 24.11 3.92 -5.11
C SER A 184 24.79 4.58 -3.90
N LEU A 185 24.76 3.96 -2.72
CA LEU A 185 25.25 4.53 -1.47
C LEU A 185 26.73 4.95 -1.51
N PRO A 186 27.69 4.15 -2.07
CA PRO A 186 29.08 4.56 -2.13
C PRO A 186 29.28 5.89 -2.87
N LYS A 187 28.55 6.12 -3.96
CA LYS A 187 28.60 7.39 -4.72
C LYS A 187 27.95 8.53 -3.93
N ILE A 188 26.85 8.27 -3.24
CA ILE A 188 26.14 9.25 -2.41
C ILE A 188 27.04 9.70 -1.24
N PHE A 189 27.57 8.77 -0.45
CA PHE A 189 28.48 9.07 0.66
C PHE A 189 29.76 9.82 0.23
N ARG A 190 30.28 9.50 -0.97
CA ARG A 190 31.44 10.24 -1.51
C ARG A 190 31.10 11.67 -1.89
N LYS A 191 29.88 11.95 -2.39
CA LYS A 191 29.45 13.27 -2.84
C LYS A 191 28.86 14.14 -1.73
N VAL A 192 28.36 13.52 -0.66
CA VAL A 192 27.77 14.15 0.53
C VAL A 192 28.24 13.34 1.75
N PRO A 193 29.47 13.58 2.25
CA PRO A 193 30.07 12.75 3.30
C PRO A 193 29.29 12.73 4.63
N GLU A 194 28.58 13.83 4.93
CA GLU A 194 27.79 14.02 6.16
C GLU A 194 26.40 13.35 6.09
N VAL A 195 26.01 12.74 4.96
CA VAL A 195 24.69 12.12 4.83
C VAL A 195 24.56 10.91 5.77
N LYS A 196 23.43 10.84 6.45
CA LYS A 196 23.00 9.67 7.23
C LYS A 196 22.11 8.79 6.38
N CYS A 197 22.15 7.48 6.63
CA CYS A 197 21.28 6.51 5.95
C CYS A 197 20.60 5.61 6.98
N VAL A 198 19.26 5.54 6.92
CA VAL A 198 18.44 4.70 7.80
C VAL A 198 17.69 3.70 6.96
N ILE A 199 17.82 2.41 7.26
CA ILE A 199 17.15 1.32 6.56
C ILE A 199 16.33 0.52 7.55
N GLN A 200 15.02 0.35 7.27
CA GLN A 200 14.13 -0.48 8.05
C GLN A 200 13.63 -1.69 7.25
N GLY A 201 13.73 -2.89 7.85
CA GLY A 201 13.30 -4.14 7.24
C GLY A 201 14.29 -4.67 6.18
N ALA A 202 15.59 -4.45 6.40
CA ALA A 202 16.63 -5.04 5.55
C ALA A 202 16.57 -6.58 5.58
N THR A 203 16.70 -7.20 4.41
CA THR A 203 16.90 -8.65 4.30
C THR A 203 18.37 -9.01 4.53
N ASP A 204 18.67 -10.28 4.78
CA ASP A 204 20.06 -10.73 4.92
C ASP A 204 20.88 -10.47 3.65
N ARG A 205 20.25 -10.57 2.48
CA ARG A 205 20.87 -10.17 1.21
C ARG A 205 21.24 -8.69 1.17
N VAL A 206 20.41 -7.81 1.73
CA VAL A 206 20.69 -6.37 1.83
C VAL A 206 21.82 -6.12 2.82
N LYS A 207 21.79 -6.76 3.99
CA LYS A 207 22.85 -6.67 5.01
C LYS A 207 24.21 -7.13 4.44
N GLY A 208 24.26 -8.30 3.83
CA GLY A 208 25.48 -8.82 3.19
C GLY A 208 26.02 -7.90 2.06
N LYS A 209 25.15 -7.20 1.33
CA LYS A 209 25.61 -6.20 0.35
C LYS A 209 26.19 -4.96 1.00
N LEU A 210 25.67 -4.50 2.12
CA LEU A 210 26.25 -3.38 2.88
C LEU A 210 27.64 -3.73 3.40
N GLU A 211 27.82 -4.96 3.90
CA GLU A 211 29.12 -5.49 4.33
C GLU A 211 30.14 -5.54 3.17
N GLN A 212 29.73 -6.13 2.03
CA GLN A 212 30.57 -6.21 0.82
C GLN A 212 31.01 -4.82 0.31
N LEU A 213 30.20 -3.79 0.53
CA LEU A 213 30.51 -2.42 0.13
C LEU A 213 31.25 -1.61 1.22
N GLY A 214 31.54 -2.21 2.39
CA GLY A 214 32.15 -1.53 3.53
C GLY A 214 31.27 -0.44 4.13
N LEU A 215 29.96 -0.61 4.09
CA LEU A 215 28.97 0.38 4.53
C LEU A 215 28.18 -0.04 5.78
N ALA A 216 28.46 -1.18 6.38
CA ALA A 216 27.71 -1.69 7.53
C ALA A 216 27.66 -0.66 8.69
N GLU A 217 28.80 -0.04 9.01
CA GLU A 217 28.92 0.97 10.08
C GLU A 217 28.35 2.37 9.70
N LYS A 218 28.05 2.60 8.41
CA LYS A 218 27.55 3.88 7.89
C LYS A 218 26.04 3.93 7.73
N VAL A 219 25.36 2.80 7.93
CA VAL A 219 23.93 2.65 7.72
C VAL A 219 23.27 2.16 9.00
N THR A 220 22.36 2.94 9.53
CA THR A 220 21.53 2.51 10.67
C THR A 220 20.47 1.52 10.20
N LEU A 221 20.52 0.31 10.72
CA LEU A 221 19.52 -0.72 10.45
C LEU A 221 18.48 -0.73 11.58
N LEU A 222 17.19 -0.71 11.20
CA LEU A 222 16.07 -0.79 12.12
C LEU A 222 15.25 -2.06 11.81
N GLU A 223 14.76 -2.69 12.88
CA GLU A 223 13.84 -3.82 12.76
C GLU A 223 12.47 -3.39 12.20
N PRO A 224 11.75 -4.31 11.54
CA PRO A 224 10.37 -4.06 11.11
C PRO A 224 9.49 -3.64 12.30
N SER A 225 8.66 -2.60 12.10
CA SER A 225 7.78 -2.06 13.14
C SER A 225 6.45 -1.60 12.57
N LEU A 226 5.40 -1.66 13.38
CA LEU A 226 4.10 -1.03 13.09
C LEU A 226 4.15 0.49 13.28
N ASP A 227 5.05 1.01 14.14
CA ASP A 227 5.30 2.44 14.27
C ASP A 227 6.05 2.96 13.04
N ARG A 228 5.27 3.48 12.11
CA ARG A 228 5.78 4.03 10.86
C ARG A 228 6.22 5.48 11.02
N ALA A 229 5.51 6.21 11.87
CA ALA A 229 5.76 7.63 12.09
C ALA A 229 7.18 7.89 12.59
N SER A 230 7.69 7.05 13.50
CA SER A 230 9.05 7.19 14.02
C SER A 230 10.12 7.06 12.93
N PHE A 231 9.91 6.19 11.95
CA PHE A 231 10.82 6.05 10.81
C PHE A 231 10.81 7.31 9.92
N TYR A 232 9.61 7.78 9.52
CA TYR A 232 9.50 8.92 8.61
C TYR A 232 9.96 10.24 9.25
N ARG A 233 9.86 10.40 10.58
CA ARG A 233 10.42 11.55 11.29
C ARG A 233 11.93 11.66 11.19
N GLN A 234 12.64 10.53 11.06
CA GLN A 234 14.11 10.48 11.04
C GLN A 234 14.72 10.78 9.67
N ILE A 235 13.95 10.75 8.59
CA ILE A 235 14.48 10.83 7.21
C ILE A 235 14.00 12.07 6.48
N ASP A 236 14.79 12.55 5.55
CA ASP A 236 14.56 13.78 4.77
C ASP A 236 14.32 13.49 3.29
N ILE A 237 14.79 12.37 2.79
CA ILE A 237 14.57 11.87 1.42
C ILE A 237 14.26 10.38 1.53
N PHE A 238 13.16 9.95 0.92
CA PHE A 238 12.84 8.54 0.81
C PHE A 238 13.41 7.95 -0.47
N ILE A 239 14.34 7.00 -0.34
CA ILE A 239 14.93 6.29 -1.48
C ILE A 239 14.16 4.99 -1.74
N HIS A 240 13.61 4.84 -2.94
CA HIS A 240 12.76 3.71 -3.28
C HIS A 240 13.25 2.94 -4.51
N GLY A 241 13.11 1.62 -4.46
CA GLY A 241 13.30 0.72 -5.59
C GLY A 241 12.82 -0.68 -5.25
N SER A 242 11.94 -1.20 -6.07
CA SER A 242 11.40 -2.56 -6.00
C SER A 242 11.86 -3.37 -7.21
N ARG A 243 12.18 -4.67 -7.04
CA ARG A 243 12.60 -5.54 -8.16
C ARG A 243 11.43 -5.88 -9.07
N VAL A 244 10.23 -5.99 -8.49
CA VAL A 244 8.99 -6.30 -9.19
C VAL A 244 8.15 -5.05 -9.50
N GLY A 245 8.62 -3.86 -9.09
CA GLY A 245 7.84 -2.64 -9.13
C GLY A 245 6.80 -2.58 -8.00
N GLU A 246 5.89 -1.61 -8.10
CA GLU A 246 4.79 -1.45 -7.15
C GLU A 246 3.45 -1.37 -7.89
N THR A 247 2.45 -2.05 -7.36
CA THR A 247 1.06 -1.93 -7.81
C THR A 247 0.38 -0.67 -7.27
N PHE A 248 0.87 -0.18 -6.12
CA PHE A 248 0.61 1.14 -5.53
C PHE A 248 1.89 1.70 -4.93
N GLY A 249 2.39 1.12 -3.84
CA GLY A 249 3.55 1.60 -3.11
C GLY A 249 3.18 2.34 -1.84
N CYS A 250 2.53 1.66 -0.87
CA CYS A 250 2.11 2.26 0.40
C CYS A 250 3.22 3.04 1.09
N VAL A 251 4.47 2.54 1.06
CA VAL A 251 5.62 3.24 1.67
C VAL A 251 5.97 4.56 0.98
N ILE A 252 5.65 4.69 -0.31
CA ILE A 252 5.81 5.94 -1.06
C ILE A 252 4.73 6.94 -0.61
N ALA A 253 3.46 6.52 -0.60
CA ALA A 253 2.34 7.35 -0.16
C ALA A 253 2.52 7.81 1.30
N GLU A 254 3.03 6.93 2.18
CA GLU A 254 3.39 7.27 3.55
C GLU A 254 4.54 8.30 3.64
N ALA A 255 5.59 8.17 2.83
CA ALA A 255 6.65 9.18 2.76
C ALA A 255 6.12 10.53 2.29
N MET A 256 5.31 10.53 1.22
CA MET A 256 4.68 11.73 0.68
C MET A 256 3.77 12.42 1.71
N SER A 257 2.96 11.67 2.47
CA SER A 257 2.08 12.23 3.51
C SER A 257 2.85 12.90 4.65
N ASN A 258 4.09 12.45 4.90
CA ASN A 258 5.01 13.09 5.84
C ASN A 258 5.78 14.28 5.22
N GLY A 259 5.48 14.69 4.00
CA GLY A 259 6.16 15.77 3.30
C GLY A 259 7.60 15.41 2.91
N ILE A 260 7.88 14.13 2.67
CA ILE A 260 9.22 13.65 2.32
C ILE A 260 9.26 13.39 0.81
N PRO A 261 10.13 14.08 0.05
CA PRO A 261 10.31 13.82 -1.37
C PRO A 261 10.88 12.42 -1.61
N VAL A 262 10.45 11.81 -2.69
CA VAL A 262 10.80 10.43 -3.04
C VAL A 262 11.72 10.39 -4.24
N VAL A 263 12.80 9.63 -4.17
CA VAL A 263 13.58 9.20 -5.33
C VAL A 263 13.26 7.75 -5.62
N THR A 264 12.69 7.47 -6.79
CA THR A 264 12.30 6.12 -7.19
C THR A 264 12.86 5.71 -8.55
N LEU A 265 12.95 4.39 -8.77
CA LEU A 265 13.30 3.83 -10.08
C LEU A 265 12.01 3.37 -10.76
N SER A 266 11.77 3.88 -11.96
CA SER A 266 10.70 3.37 -12.85
C SER A 266 11.03 1.97 -13.35
N THR A 267 10.02 1.12 -13.43
CA THR A 267 10.15 -0.29 -13.86
C THR A 267 9.17 -0.62 -14.99
N PRO A 268 9.31 0.00 -16.18
CA PRO A 268 8.36 -0.14 -17.28
C PRO A 268 8.47 -1.49 -18.03
N GLN A 269 9.28 -2.43 -17.54
CA GLN A 269 9.46 -3.72 -18.18
C GLN A 269 8.19 -4.58 -18.06
N ARG A 270 7.92 -5.37 -19.12
CA ARG A 270 6.81 -6.32 -19.13
C ARG A 270 6.89 -7.27 -17.94
N GLY A 271 5.77 -7.51 -17.27
CA GLY A 271 5.67 -8.38 -16.09
C GLY A 271 6.10 -7.73 -14.78
N LYS A 272 6.32 -6.39 -14.78
CA LYS A 272 6.55 -5.62 -13.55
C LYS A 272 5.50 -4.52 -13.43
N SER A 273 5.10 -4.25 -12.20
CA SER A 273 4.25 -3.10 -11.89
C SER A 273 5.05 -1.80 -11.89
N ASN A 274 4.42 -0.66 -12.13
CA ASN A 274 5.10 0.64 -12.24
C ASN A 274 4.31 1.81 -11.62
N ALA A 275 3.37 1.54 -10.72
CA ALA A 275 2.58 2.58 -10.07
C ALA A 275 3.42 3.55 -9.22
N GLN A 276 4.64 3.19 -8.83
CA GLN A 276 5.55 4.15 -8.19
C GLN A 276 5.85 5.37 -9.07
N ALA A 277 5.78 5.22 -10.41
CA ALA A 277 5.95 6.33 -11.34
C ALA A 277 4.65 7.14 -11.56
N GLU A 278 3.51 6.62 -11.13
CA GLU A 278 2.23 7.33 -11.04
C GLU A 278 2.16 8.17 -9.75
N LEU A 279 2.55 7.56 -8.63
CA LEU A 279 2.51 8.24 -7.34
C LEU A 279 3.49 9.41 -7.28
N VAL A 280 4.73 9.18 -7.68
CA VAL A 280 5.78 10.19 -7.68
C VAL A 280 5.76 10.93 -9.01
N GLU A 281 5.37 12.19 -8.99
CA GLU A 281 5.42 13.07 -10.15
C GLU A 281 6.82 13.67 -10.32
N HIS A 282 7.49 13.29 -11.43
CA HIS A 282 8.87 13.67 -11.68
C HIS A 282 9.05 15.19 -11.74
N ASN A 283 10.03 15.72 -11.01
CA ASN A 283 10.30 17.16 -10.87
C ASN A 283 9.18 17.98 -10.20
N VAL A 284 8.20 17.32 -9.57
CA VAL A 284 7.11 17.98 -8.84
C VAL A 284 7.06 17.50 -7.38
N THR A 285 6.93 16.21 -7.16
CA THR A 285 6.85 15.61 -5.82
C THR A 285 8.07 14.76 -5.48
N GLY A 286 9.00 14.61 -6.43
CA GLY A 286 10.19 13.80 -6.26
C GLY A 286 10.88 13.55 -7.60
N LEU A 287 11.78 12.59 -7.63
CA LEU A 287 12.55 12.24 -8.83
C LEU A 287 12.31 10.77 -9.21
N VAL A 288 11.78 10.57 -10.41
CA VAL A 288 11.59 9.24 -11.02
C VAL A 288 12.76 8.98 -11.97
N CYS A 289 13.66 8.09 -11.58
CA CYS A 289 14.79 7.68 -12.41
C CYS A 289 14.34 6.63 -13.44
N ARG A 290 14.60 6.87 -14.71
CA ARG A 290 14.39 5.89 -15.78
C ARG A 290 15.49 4.84 -15.82
N TRP A 291 16.73 5.24 -15.48
CA TRP A 291 17.91 4.40 -15.55
C TRP A 291 18.64 4.35 -14.20
N ARG A 292 19.21 3.21 -13.87
CA ARG A 292 19.94 2.98 -12.61
C ARG A 292 21.09 3.95 -12.37
N TRP A 293 21.78 4.36 -13.44
CA TRP A 293 22.92 5.29 -13.33
C TRP A 293 22.52 6.71 -12.91
N GLN A 294 21.25 7.11 -13.13
CA GLN A 294 20.72 8.40 -12.69
C GLN A 294 20.49 8.46 -11.18
N TYR A 295 20.22 7.31 -10.55
CA TYR A 295 19.67 7.23 -9.21
C TYR A 295 20.51 7.93 -8.14
N ALA A 296 21.83 7.67 -8.09
CA ALA A 296 22.71 8.32 -7.12
C ALA A 296 22.79 9.84 -7.35
N GLY A 297 22.75 10.28 -8.62
CA GLY A 297 22.73 11.70 -8.98
C GLY A 297 21.46 12.40 -8.46
N ALA A 298 20.32 11.79 -8.66
CA ALA A 298 19.01 12.29 -8.19
C ALA A 298 18.96 12.42 -6.65
N VAL A 299 19.50 11.46 -5.92
CA VAL A 299 19.59 11.56 -4.45
C VAL A 299 20.53 12.70 -4.02
N VAL A 300 21.69 12.81 -4.66
CA VAL A 300 22.67 13.87 -4.37
C VAL A 300 22.11 15.26 -4.71
N GLU A 301 21.33 15.39 -5.77
CA GLU A 301 20.68 16.64 -6.14
C GLU A 301 19.76 17.13 -5.03
N LEU A 302 18.85 16.26 -4.53
CA LEU A 302 17.96 16.61 -3.41
C LEU A 302 18.71 16.83 -2.09
N LEU A 303 19.82 16.15 -1.85
CA LEU A 303 20.64 16.39 -0.65
C LEU A 303 21.31 17.78 -0.70
N LYS A 304 21.77 18.23 -1.85
CA LYS A 304 22.48 19.51 -2.03
C LYS A 304 21.56 20.71 -2.26
N ASN A 305 20.35 20.49 -2.75
CA ASN A 305 19.38 21.56 -3.01
C ASN A 305 18.25 21.52 -1.98
N HIS A 306 18.42 22.29 -0.92
CA HIS A 306 17.49 22.36 0.20
C HIS A 306 16.11 22.90 -0.22
N GLU A 307 16.09 23.96 -1.03
CA GLU A 307 14.86 24.58 -1.51
C GLU A 307 14.05 23.64 -2.40
N LEU A 308 14.72 22.92 -3.29
CA LEU A 308 14.07 21.89 -4.13
C LEU A 308 13.48 20.77 -3.28
N ARG A 309 14.22 20.30 -2.27
CA ARG A 309 13.81 19.26 -1.34
C ARG A 309 12.56 19.67 -0.55
N GLU A 310 12.53 20.89 -0.01
CA GLU A 310 11.38 21.46 0.70
C GLU A 310 10.16 21.61 -0.22
N THR A 311 10.39 22.14 -1.43
CA THR A 311 9.31 22.33 -2.42
C THR A 311 8.70 20.99 -2.81
N PHE A 312 9.51 19.97 -3.10
CA PHE A 312 9.00 18.64 -3.43
C PHE A 312 8.32 17.99 -2.23
N GLY A 313 8.85 18.15 -1.03
CA GLY A 313 8.24 17.63 0.19
C GLY A 313 6.85 18.21 0.43
N ARG A 314 6.69 19.54 0.32
CA ARG A 314 5.40 20.22 0.46
C ARG A 314 4.39 19.73 -0.59
N ARG A 315 4.78 19.71 -1.87
CA ARG A 315 3.93 19.23 -2.97
C ARG A 315 3.58 17.73 -2.83
N SER A 316 4.51 16.93 -2.34
CA SER A 316 4.26 15.52 -2.00
C SER A 316 3.12 15.38 -0.98
N ARG A 317 3.17 16.18 0.09
CA ARG A 317 2.14 16.14 1.13
C ARG A 317 0.79 16.62 0.63
N GLU A 318 0.77 17.69 -0.17
CA GLU A 318 -0.44 18.21 -0.81
C GLU A 318 -1.09 17.13 -1.69
N LYS A 319 -0.33 16.54 -2.63
CA LYS A 319 -0.80 15.46 -3.49
C LYS A 319 -1.28 14.25 -2.70
N ALA A 320 -0.53 13.83 -1.68
CA ALA A 320 -0.92 12.68 -0.86
C ALA A 320 -2.23 12.96 -0.10
N ARG A 321 -2.45 14.17 0.40
CA ARG A 321 -3.70 14.56 1.05
C ARG A 321 -4.87 14.57 0.06
N GLU A 322 -4.68 15.12 -1.12
CA GLU A 322 -5.72 15.16 -2.15
C GLU A 322 -6.11 13.77 -2.65
N GLN A 323 -5.14 12.85 -2.79
CA GLN A 323 -5.38 11.58 -3.47
C GLN A 323 -5.49 10.38 -2.54
N PHE A 324 -4.80 10.38 -1.39
CA PHE A 324 -4.64 9.18 -0.56
C PHE A 324 -5.22 9.32 0.85
N GLU A 325 -5.83 10.47 1.21
CA GLU A 325 -6.37 10.66 2.55
C GLU A 325 -7.47 9.63 2.87
N ALA A 326 -7.33 9.00 4.04
CA ALA A 326 -8.18 7.89 4.47
C ALA A 326 -9.67 8.25 4.53
N SER A 327 -10.02 9.41 5.08
CA SER A 327 -11.42 9.85 5.22
C SER A 327 -12.11 10.01 3.86
N ARG A 328 -11.39 10.56 2.88
CA ARG A 328 -11.89 10.74 1.51
C ARG A 328 -12.07 9.40 0.79
N LEU A 329 -11.03 8.55 0.81
CA LEU A 329 -11.08 7.25 0.13
C LEU A 329 -12.10 6.30 0.76
N THR A 330 -12.31 6.40 2.08
CA THR A 330 -13.36 5.64 2.74
C THR A 330 -14.76 6.06 2.28
N LYS A 331 -15.01 7.36 2.04
CA LYS A 331 -16.27 7.82 1.45
C LYS A 331 -16.48 7.32 0.02
N GLU A 332 -15.41 7.14 -0.76
CA GLU A 332 -15.48 6.52 -2.08
C GLU A 332 -15.85 5.03 -1.95
N LEU A 333 -15.23 4.32 -1.01
CA LEU A 333 -15.56 2.94 -0.70
C LEU A 333 -17.02 2.78 -0.24
N GLU A 334 -17.52 3.67 0.63
CA GLU A 334 -18.92 3.66 1.08
C GLU A 334 -19.91 3.88 -0.07
N ARG A 335 -19.57 4.76 -1.02
CA ARG A 335 -20.38 4.96 -2.23
C ARG A 335 -20.41 3.70 -3.10
N LEU A 336 -19.27 3.06 -3.30
CA LEU A 336 -19.19 1.80 -4.02
C LEU A 336 -20.05 0.70 -3.35
N TYR A 337 -19.96 0.57 -2.02
CA TYR A 337 -20.78 -0.38 -1.27
C TYR A 337 -22.27 -0.14 -1.44
N GLY A 338 -22.72 1.11 -1.38
CA GLY A 338 -24.11 1.48 -1.66
C GLY A 338 -24.52 1.08 -3.07
N ALA A 339 -23.70 1.43 -4.07
CA ALA A 339 -24.00 1.15 -5.46
C ALA A 339 -24.05 -0.36 -5.81
N VAL A 340 -23.24 -1.17 -5.13
CA VAL A 340 -23.24 -2.64 -5.28
C VAL A 340 -24.50 -3.26 -4.65
N LEU A 341 -24.99 -2.72 -3.54
CA LEU A 341 -26.22 -3.19 -2.89
C LEU A 341 -27.49 -2.78 -3.65
N ASP A 342 -27.49 -1.59 -4.29
CA ASP A 342 -28.64 -1.07 -5.03
C ASP A 342 -28.89 -1.83 -6.36
N THR A 343 -27.86 -2.42 -6.97
CA THR A 343 -27.98 -3.22 -8.21
C THR A 343 -28.88 -4.47 -8.05
N SER A 344 -29.33 -4.79 -6.84
CA SER A 344 -30.24 -5.92 -6.56
C SER A 344 -31.72 -5.56 -6.66
N ARG A 345 -32.07 -4.29 -6.93
CA ARG A 345 -33.47 -3.80 -6.95
C ARG A 345 -34.05 -3.61 -8.35
N GLY A 346 -33.31 -4.07 -9.41
CA GLY A 346 -33.76 -3.99 -10.80
C GLY A 346 -34.05 -5.35 -11.43
#